data_c84172ab35ce1847240b201114b14290
#
_entry.id   c84172ab35ce1847240b201114b14290
#
_cell.length_a   1.000
_cell.length_b   1.000
_cell.length_c   1.000
_cell.angle_alpha   90.00
_cell.angle_beta   90.00
_cell.angle_gamma   90.00
#
_symmetry.space_group_name_H-M   'P 1'
#
loop_
_entity.id
_entity.type
_entity.pdbx_description
1 polymer ?
#
loop_
_entity_poly.entity_id
_entity_poly.type
_entity_poly.pdbx_seq_one_letter_code
_entity_poly.pdbx_strand_id
1 'polypeptide(L)'
;GVQTCALPISSRLLDSLDFSGFKANPKWIVGFSDITALLCEVDRLGFASIHGPMPHNFCQKGGETALQNLYTALFEGFTSVSAPSHPLNRLGEASAEIIGGNLSLLCHLIGSPTFASTAGKILFLEEIGERLYHVDRMLLQLKRAGLFQNLAGLIVGGFTDCNEASLTIGKTAFELVAEHTSETSYPIAFDFPAGHIPNNQPLIFGVKTKLLINAAGVQLTDI
;
A
#
# COMPACT_ATOMS: atom_id res chain seq x y z
N GLY A 1 5.66 10.57 -19.31
CA GLY A 1 5.77 10.95 -17.93
C GLY A 1 7.19 11.33 -17.57
N VAL A 2 7.38 12.51 -17.05
CA VAL A 2 8.68 12.88 -16.47
C VAL A 2 8.72 12.25 -15.08
N GLN A 3 9.58 11.26 -14.91
CA GLN A 3 9.88 10.76 -13.60
C GLN A 3 10.78 11.78 -12.90
N THR A 4 10.29 12.37 -11.86
CA THR A 4 11.13 13.10 -10.91
C THR A 4 11.38 12.18 -9.72
N CYS A 5 12.61 11.74 -9.54
CA CYS A 5 13.12 11.33 -8.23
C CYS A 5 13.20 12.59 -7.36
N ALA A 6 12.09 13.22 -7.08
CA ALA A 6 12.07 14.50 -6.44
C ALA A 6 10.88 14.54 -5.52
N LEU A 7 11.11 15.07 -4.37
CA LEU A 7 10.18 15.66 -3.41
C LEU A 7 8.70 15.31 -3.64
N PRO A 8 7.97 14.83 -2.65
CA PRO A 8 6.54 14.54 -2.76
C PRO A 8 5.79 15.79 -3.22
N ILE A 9 5.38 15.78 -4.49
CA ILE A 9 4.72 16.92 -5.16
C ILE A 9 3.21 16.67 -5.26
N SER A 10 2.80 15.42 -5.38
CA SER A 10 1.40 15.06 -5.66
C SER A 10 0.44 15.64 -4.63
N SER A 11 0.78 15.59 -3.34
CA SER A 11 -0.06 16.16 -2.29
C SER A 11 -0.26 17.68 -2.38
N ARG A 12 0.71 18.42 -2.96
CA ARG A 12 0.57 19.87 -3.16
C ARG A 12 -0.41 20.24 -4.26
N LEU A 13 -0.69 19.31 -5.15
CA LEU A 13 -1.56 19.52 -6.30
C LEU A 13 -3.02 19.18 -5.97
N LEU A 14 -3.28 18.26 -5.02
CA LEU A 14 -4.60 17.71 -4.77
C LEU A 14 -5.68 18.76 -4.60
N ASP A 15 -5.43 19.78 -3.77
CA ASP A 15 -6.41 20.84 -3.46
C ASP A 15 -6.67 21.78 -4.66
N SER A 16 -5.80 21.75 -5.67
CA SER A 16 -5.88 22.59 -6.87
C SER A 16 -6.38 21.84 -8.10
N LEU A 17 -6.53 20.52 -8.05
CA LEU A 17 -6.96 19.72 -9.18
C LEU A 17 -8.48 19.74 -9.33
N ASP A 18 -8.93 20.03 -10.54
CA ASP A 18 -10.33 19.81 -10.93
C ASP A 18 -10.51 18.38 -11.46
N PHE A 19 -11.17 17.53 -10.69
CA PHE A 19 -11.49 16.15 -11.07
C PHE A 19 -12.78 16.00 -11.88
N SER A 20 -13.44 17.07 -12.31
CA SER A 20 -14.69 16.99 -13.06
C SER A 20 -14.55 16.21 -14.37
N GLY A 21 -13.48 16.45 -15.12
CA GLY A 21 -13.17 15.73 -16.35
C GLY A 21 -12.84 14.25 -16.09
N PHE A 22 -12.12 13.97 -15.02
CA PHE A 22 -11.83 12.59 -14.60
C PHE A 22 -13.11 11.84 -14.21
N LYS A 23 -13.98 12.44 -13.41
CA LYS A 23 -15.27 11.84 -13.01
C LYS A 23 -16.19 11.57 -14.21
N ALA A 24 -16.16 12.43 -15.22
CA ALA A 24 -16.97 12.26 -16.42
C ALA A 24 -16.45 11.14 -17.35
N ASN A 25 -15.15 10.90 -17.36
CA ASN A 25 -14.50 9.88 -18.18
C ASN A 25 -13.29 9.29 -17.45
N PRO A 26 -13.49 8.44 -16.42
CA PRO A 26 -12.43 7.92 -15.61
C PRO A 26 -11.44 7.08 -16.41
N LYS A 27 -10.18 7.16 -16.06
CA LYS A 27 -9.06 6.40 -16.62
C LYS A 27 -8.31 5.71 -15.49
N TRP A 28 -7.64 4.62 -15.81
CA TRP A 28 -6.73 4.02 -14.86
C TRP A 28 -5.63 4.99 -14.45
N ILE A 29 -5.47 5.16 -13.15
CA ILE A 29 -4.30 5.80 -12.55
C ILE A 29 -3.47 4.69 -11.94
N VAL A 30 -2.22 4.58 -12.38
CA VAL A 30 -1.27 3.54 -11.98
C VAL A 30 -0.03 4.19 -11.42
N GLY A 31 0.42 3.75 -10.25
CA GLY A 31 1.66 4.22 -9.66
C GLY A 31 1.82 3.80 -8.21
N PHE A 32 2.90 4.23 -7.59
CA PHE A 32 3.22 4.01 -6.18
C PHE A 32 4.08 5.17 -5.64
N SER A 33 4.62 5.06 -4.42
CA SER A 33 5.44 6.13 -3.86
C SER A 33 4.64 7.43 -3.69
N ASP A 34 5.12 8.56 -4.21
CA ASP A 34 4.45 9.86 -4.18
C ASP A 34 3.01 9.80 -4.75
N ILE A 35 2.74 8.91 -5.71
CA ILE A 35 1.41 8.71 -6.30
C ILE A 35 0.40 8.17 -5.29
N THR A 36 0.83 7.64 -4.14
CA THR A 36 -0.06 7.25 -3.03
C THR A 36 -1.08 8.34 -2.71
N ALA A 37 -0.67 9.61 -2.70
CA ALA A 37 -1.57 10.72 -2.43
C ALA A 37 -2.72 10.82 -3.45
N LEU A 38 -2.40 10.62 -4.73
CA LEU A 38 -3.40 10.62 -5.81
C LEU A 38 -4.28 9.35 -5.78
N LEU A 39 -3.72 8.17 -5.46
CA LEU A 39 -4.50 6.93 -5.33
C LEU A 39 -5.53 7.05 -4.20
N CYS A 40 -5.14 7.62 -3.06
CA CYS A 40 -6.08 7.89 -1.95
C CYS A 40 -7.18 8.88 -2.35
N GLU A 41 -6.84 9.90 -3.14
CA GLU A 41 -7.85 10.87 -3.62
C GLU A 41 -8.82 10.22 -4.60
N VAL A 42 -8.34 9.35 -5.49
CA VAL A 42 -9.18 8.58 -6.44
C VAL A 42 -10.13 7.64 -5.69
N ASP A 43 -9.65 6.95 -4.64
CA ASP A 43 -10.49 6.14 -3.75
C ASP A 43 -11.57 6.99 -3.05
N ARG A 44 -11.20 8.17 -2.53
CA ARG A 44 -12.16 9.13 -1.94
C ARG A 44 -13.24 9.56 -2.92
N LEU A 45 -12.91 9.66 -4.20
CA LEU A 45 -13.85 10.00 -5.27
C LEU A 45 -14.73 8.82 -5.70
N GLY A 46 -14.49 7.61 -5.17
CA GLY A 46 -15.26 6.40 -5.45
C GLY A 46 -14.83 5.68 -6.74
N PHE A 47 -13.57 5.84 -7.16
CA PHE A 47 -13.04 5.20 -8.36
C PHE A 47 -11.91 4.23 -8.01
N ALA A 48 -11.78 3.19 -8.84
CA ALA A 48 -10.67 2.27 -8.76
C ALA A 48 -9.37 2.88 -9.30
N SER A 49 -8.24 2.46 -8.72
CA SER A 49 -6.90 2.81 -9.15
C SER A 49 -5.94 1.63 -8.91
N ILE A 50 -4.69 1.71 -9.38
CA ILE A 50 -3.74 0.61 -9.24
C ILE A 50 -2.47 1.12 -8.55
N HIS A 51 -2.19 0.61 -7.34
CA HIS A 51 -0.84 0.63 -6.80
C HIS A 51 -0.01 -0.40 -7.56
N GLY A 52 1.05 0.00 -8.23
CA GLY A 52 1.82 -0.94 -9.05
C GLY A 52 2.98 -0.29 -9.79
N PRO A 53 3.72 -1.08 -10.60
CA PRO A 53 4.92 -0.62 -11.27
C PRO A 53 4.64 0.52 -12.24
N MET A 54 5.54 1.51 -12.24
CA MET A 54 5.57 2.62 -13.21
C MET A 54 6.54 2.30 -14.36
N PRO A 55 6.51 3.02 -15.49
CA PRO A 55 7.37 2.78 -16.66
C PRO A 55 8.86 2.62 -16.33
N HIS A 56 9.35 3.32 -15.33
CA HIS A 56 10.70 3.17 -14.80
C HIS A 56 11.04 1.74 -14.33
N ASN A 57 10.05 1.03 -13.80
CA ASN A 57 10.24 -0.33 -13.27
C ASN A 57 10.18 -1.41 -14.35
N PHE A 58 9.66 -1.10 -15.56
CA PHE A 58 9.37 -2.10 -16.59
C PHE A 58 10.60 -2.86 -17.08
N CYS A 59 11.78 -2.25 -17.01
CA CYS A 59 13.05 -2.87 -17.39
C CYS A 59 13.87 -3.37 -16.19
N GLN A 60 13.33 -3.33 -14.98
CA GLN A 60 14.01 -3.85 -13.81
C GLN A 60 14.03 -5.38 -13.82
N LYS A 61 15.22 -5.94 -13.65
CA LYS A 61 15.40 -7.40 -13.49
C LYS A 61 14.63 -7.88 -12.26
N GLY A 62 13.80 -8.92 -12.44
CA GLY A 62 12.95 -9.47 -11.39
C GLY A 62 11.57 -8.83 -11.30
N GLY A 63 11.23 -7.88 -12.20
CA GLY A 63 9.92 -7.24 -12.29
C GLY A 63 8.99 -7.81 -13.38
N GLU A 64 9.41 -8.85 -14.07
CA GLU A 64 8.71 -9.39 -15.23
C GLU A 64 7.30 -9.88 -14.88
N THR A 65 7.16 -10.57 -13.74
CA THR A 65 5.85 -11.06 -13.27
C THR A 65 4.93 -9.90 -12.87
N ALA A 66 5.48 -8.87 -12.23
CA ALA A 66 4.71 -7.68 -11.86
C ALA A 66 4.18 -6.94 -13.09
N LEU A 67 4.98 -6.86 -14.15
CA LEU A 67 4.57 -6.25 -15.43
C LEU A 67 3.46 -7.07 -16.11
N GLN A 68 3.58 -8.40 -16.13
CA GLN A 68 2.55 -9.28 -16.68
C GLN A 68 1.23 -9.14 -15.89
N ASN A 69 1.31 -9.12 -14.56
CA ASN A 69 0.12 -8.95 -13.73
C ASN A 69 -0.49 -7.54 -13.84
N LEU A 70 0.34 -6.51 -14.08
CA LEU A 70 -0.18 -5.17 -14.40
C LEU A 70 -0.95 -5.17 -15.72
N TYR A 71 -0.47 -5.89 -16.73
CA TYR A 71 -1.21 -6.07 -17.98
C TYR A 71 -2.57 -6.72 -17.73
N THR A 72 -2.61 -7.82 -16.96
CA THR A 72 -3.85 -8.48 -16.57
C THR A 72 -4.80 -7.54 -15.82
N ALA A 73 -4.29 -6.79 -14.84
CA ALA A 73 -5.08 -5.81 -14.09
C ALA A 73 -5.72 -4.74 -15.01
N LEU A 74 -4.96 -4.23 -15.99
CA LEU A 74 -5.40 -3.16 -16.88
C LEU A 74 -6.42 -3.61 -17.93
N PHE A 75 -6.26 -4.83 -18.46
CA PHE A 75 -7.01 -5.28 -19.64
C PHE A 75 -8.04 -6.38 -19.32
N GLU A 76 -7.85 -7.11 -18.24
CA GLU A 76 -8.77 -8.16 -17.77
C GLU A 76 -9.55 -7.73 -16.51
N GLY A 77 -9.10 -6.69 -15.82
CA GLY A 77 -9.81 -6.04 -14.72
C GLY A 77 -9.73 -6.77 -13.37
N PHE A 78 -8.79 -7.69 -13.19
CA PHE A 78 -8.56 -8.39 -11.92
C PHE A 78 -7.09 -8.69 -11.68
N THR A 79 -6.73 -8.99 -10.42
CA THR A 79 -5.42 -9.52 -10.06
C THR A 79 -5.56 -10.77 -9.21
N SER A 80 -4.52 -11.61 -9.28
CA SER A 80 -4.32 -12.71 -8.34
C SER A 80 -2.83 -12.78 -8.01
N VAL A 81 -2.49 -12.50 -6.75
CA VAL A 81 -1.10 -12.44 -6.29
C VAL A 81 -0.94 -13.39 -5.11
N SER A 82 0.13 -14.19 -5.15
CA SER A 82 0.50 -15.08 -4.05
C SER A 82 1.83 -14.67 -3.45
N ALA A 83 1.98 -14.91 -2.15
CA ALA A 83 3.23 -14.72 -1.43
C ALA A 83 3.52 -15.92 -0.52
N PRO A 84 4.79 -16.23 -0.23
CA PRO A 84 5.13 -17.26 0.74
C PRO A 84 4.64 -16.88 2.15
N SER A 85 4.59 -17.88 3.05
CA SER A 85 4.28 -17.62 4.45
C SER A 85 5.42 -16.87 5.11
N HIS A 86 5.09 -15.91 6.00
CA HIS A 86 6.04 -15.18 6.81
C HIS A 86 5.79 -15.48 8.31
N PRO A 87 6.84 -15.59 9.16
CA PRO A 87 6.67 -15.94 10.59
C PRO A 87 5.78 -14.98 11.39
N LEU A 88 5.71 -13.72 10.99
CA LEU A 88 4.87 -12.71 11.63
C LEU A 88 3.43 -12.68 11.11
N ASN A 89 3.10 -13.47 10.09
CA ASN A 89 1.74 -13.49 9.55
C ASN A 89 0.71 -13.83 10.63
N ARG A 90 -0.38 -13.08 10.65
CA ARG A 90 -1.58 -13.43 11.42
C ARG A 90 -2.57 -14.08 10.46
N LEU A 91 -2.83 -15.39 10.69
CA LEU A 91 -3.68 -16.20 9.84
C LEU A 91 -5.14 -15.72 9.87
N GLY A 92 -5.84 -15.91 8.77
CA GLY A 92 -7.24 -15.56 8.63
C GLY A 92 -7.62 -15.20 7.21
N GLU A 93 -8.85 -14.74 7.04
CA GLU A 93 -9.33 -14.22 5.75
C GLU A 93 -10.07 -12.90 5.93
N ALA A 94 -10.04 -12.08 4.89
CA ALA A 94 -10.78 -10.83 4.78
C ALA A 94 -11.31 -10.66 3.35
N SER A 95 -12.42 -9.94 3.21
CA SER A 95 -12.97 -9.56 1.90
C SER A 95 -13.43 -8.11 1.99
N ALA A 96 -12.62 -7.20 1.44
CA ALA A 96 -12.86 -5.76 1.48
C ALA A 96 -12.08 -5.05 0.36
N GLU A 97 -12.35 -3.77 0.17
CA GLU A 97 -11.53 -2.90 -0.68
C GLU A 97 -10.16 -2.66 -0.04
N ILE A 98 -9.13 -2.52 -0.89
CA ILE A 98 -7.78 -2.14 -0.46
C ILE A 98 -7.64 -0.62 -0.54
N ILE A 99 -6.98 -0.04 0.45
CA ILE A 99 -6.51 1.35 0.47
C ILE A 99 -5.11 1.39 1.10
N GLY A 100 -4.32 2.39 0.79
CA GLY A 100 -3.03 2.54 1.44
C GLY A 100 -1.93 3.00 0.50
N GLY A 101 -0.70 2.50 0.70
CA GLY A 101 0.48 2.81 -0.08
C GLY A 101 1.69 3.12 0.79
N ASN A 102 2.48 4.13 0.38
CA ASN A 102 3.68 4.54 1.08
C ASN A 102 3.35 5.16 2.45
N LEU A 103 3.96 4.62 3.52
CA LEU A 103 3.67 4.96 4.92
C LEU A 103 3.88 6.45 5.19
N SER A 104 4.98 7.04 4.70
CA SER A 104 5.32 8.45 4.89
C SER A 104 4.26 9.36 4.24
N LEU A 105 3.78 8.99 3.04
CA LEU A 105 2.71 9.72 2.37
C LEU A 105 1.36 9.59 3.08
N LEU A 106 1.02 8.40 3.57
CA LEU A 106 -0.20 8.21 4.35
C LEU A 106 -0.20 9.06 5.62
N CYS A 107 0.93 9.08 6.36
CA CYS A 107 1.08 9.94 7.52
C CYS A 107 0.92 11.43 7.18
N HIS A 108 1.45 11.86 6.04
CA HIS A 108 1.29 13.23 5.55
C HIS A 108 -0.17 13.59 5.27
N LEU A 109 -0.98 12.63 4.83
CA LEU A 109 -2.39 12.84 4.49
C LEU A 109 -3.33 12.80 5.70
N ILE A 110 -2.88 12.40 6.90
CA ILE A 110 -3.71 12.37 8.10
C ILE A 110 -4.25 13.77 8.42
N GLY A 111 -5.56 13.86 8.63
CA GLY A 111 -6.24 15.11 8.88
C GLY A 111 -6.73 15.84 7.62
N SER A 112 -6.39 15.33 6.43
CA SER A 112 -6.98 15.78 5.17
C SER A 112 -8.20 14.92 4.78
N PRO A 113 -9.09 15.42 3.92
CA PRO A 113 -10.23 14.64 3.43
C PRO A 113 -9.81 13.45 2.55
N THR A 114 -8.60 13.48 1.98
CA THR A 114 -8.08 12.49 1.05
C THR A 114 -7.84 11.13 1.71
N PHE A 115 -7.47 11.10 3.01
CA PHE A 115 -7.24 9.88 3.76
C PHE A 115 -7.93 9.94 5.12
N ALA A 116 -9.26 9.88 5.08
CA ALA A 116 -10.09 10.13 6.25
C ALA A 116 -10.42 8.88 7.07
N SER A 117 -10.50 7.69 6.45
CA SER A 117 -10.88 6.46 7.13
C SER A 117 -10.35 5.21 6.43
N THR A 118 -9.96 4.23 7.24
CA THR A 118 -9.55 2.88 6.81
C THR A 118 -10.51 1.81 7.32
N ALA A 119 -11.55 2.21 8.05
CA ALA A 119 -12.48 1.27 8.70
C ALA A 119 -13.18 0.37 7.69
N GLY A 120 -13.17 -0.94 7.95
CA GLY A 120 -13.75 -1.96 7.09
C GLY A 120 -12.95 -2.26 5.83
N LYS A 121 -11.80 -1.62 5.60
CA LYS A 121 -10.94 -1.84 4.44
C LYS A 121 -9.72 -2.71 4.79
N ILE A 122 -9.06 -3.23 3.78
CA ILE A 122 -7.72 -3.83 3.89
C ILE A 122 -6.72 -2.68 3.71
N LEU A 123 -5.93 -2.40 4.75
CA LEU A 123 -4.88 -1.39 4.65
C LEU A 123 -3.62 -2.02 4.04
N PHE A 124 -3.03 -1.36 3.06
CA PHE A 124 -1.72 -1.70 2.51
C PHE A 124 -0.68 -0.67 2.94
N LEU A 125 0.48 -1.15 3.42
CA LEU A 125 1.62 -0.31 3.84
C LEU A 125 2.91 -0.79 3.20
N GLU A 126 3.70 0.12 2.69
CA GLU A 126 5.07 -0.09 2.22
C GLU A 126 5.93 1.14 2.52
N GLU A 127 7.26 1.02 2.53
CA GLU A 127 8.14 2.19 2.76
C GLU A 127 9.53 1.97 2.16
N ILE A 128 10.24 3.06 1.90
CA ILE A 128 11.63 3.04 1.43
C ILE A 128 12.48 4.14 2.08
N GLY A 129 13.72 3.78 2.46
CA GLY A 129 14.78 4.74 2.78
C GLY A 129 14.65 5.42 4.13
N GLU A 130 13.67 5.07 4.94
CA GLU A 130 13.42 5.68 6.24
C GLU A 130 14.28 5.07 7.36
N ARG A 131 14.56 5.86 8.38
CA ARG A 131 15.16 5.33 9.61
C ARG A 131 14.12 4.60 10.43
N LEU A 132 14.49 3.49 11.09
CA LEU A 132 13.54 2.68 11.85
C LEU A 132 12.80 3.47 12.94
N TYR A 133 13.45 4.45 13.58
CA TYR A 133 12.77 5.33 14.54
C TYR A 133 11.74 6.27 13.88
N HIS A 134 11.91 6.61 12.59
CA HIS A 134 10.89 7.34 11.82
C HIS A 134 9.73 6.41 11.49
N VAL A 135 10.02 5.18 11.06
CA VAL A 135 9.00 4.14 10.81
C VAL A 135 8.14 3.94 12.07
N ASP A 136 8.78 3.75 13.23
CA ASP A 136 8.07 3.60 14.52
C ASP A 136 7.15 4.79 14.81
N ARG A 137 7.67 6.01 14.63
CA ARG A 137 6.90 7.25 14.85
C ARG A 137 5.69 7.37 13.91
N MET A 138 5.86 7.00 12.64
CA MET A 138 4.80 7.02 11.63
C MET A 138 3.73 5.96 11.93
N LEU A 139 4.12 4.76 12.34
CA LEU A 139 3.20 3.72 12.78
C LEU A 139 2.41 4.15 14.04
N LEU A 140 3.09 4.76 15.01
CA LEU A 140 2.44 5.34 16.18
C LEU A 140 1.44 6.45 15.79
N GLN A 141 1.77 7.26 14.78
CA GLN A 141 0.85 8.29 14.28
C GLN A 141 -0.40 7.68 13.67
N LEU A 142 -0.28 6.63 12.83
CA LEU A 142 -1.43 5.88 12.31
C LEU A 142 -2.27 5.26 13.44
N LYS A 143 -1.62 4.64 14.44
CA LYS A 143 -2.30 4.06 15.62
C LYS A 143 -3.10 5.13 16.39
N ARG A 144 -2.48 6.28 16.69
CA ARG A 144 -3.12 7.38 17.42
C ARG A 144 -4.24 8.07 16.63
N ALA A 145 -4.13 8.09 15.31
CA ALA A 145 -5.20 8.57 14.42
C ALA A 145 -6.36 7.56 14.27
N GLY A 146 -6.26 6.36 14.87
CA GLY A 146 -7.29 5.33 14.80
C GLY A 146 -7.30 4.53 13.50
N LEU A 147 -6.30 4.69 12.63
CA LEU A 147 -6.28 4.11 11.28
C LEU A 147 -5.94 2.61 11.28
N PHE A 148 -5.50 2.04 12.41
CA PHE A 148 -5.39 0.59 12.62
C PHE A 148 -6.64 -0.03 13.25
N GLN A 149 -7.64 0.78 13.61
CA GLN A 149 -8.86 0.28 14.22
C GLN A 149 -9.86 -0.17 13.15
N ASN A 150 -10.58 -1.27 13.44
CA ASN A 150 -11.66 -1.76 12.59
C ASN A 150 -11.27 -2.06 11.14
N LEU A 151 -10.00 -2.38 10.88
CA LEU A 151 -9.57 -2.89 9.58
C LEU A 151 -10.22 -4.26 9.32
N ALA A 152 -10.48 -4.57 8.04
CA ALA A 152 -10.78 -5.94 7.61
C ALA A 152 -9.50 -6.80 7.56
N GLY A 153 -8.36 -6.19 7.21
CA GLY A 153 -7.06 -6.84 7.13
C GLY A 153 -5.92 -5.83 6.96
N LEU A 154 -4.69 -6.30 7.07
CA LEU A 154 -3.49 -5.51 6.82
C LEU A 154 -2.54 -6.27 5.89
N ILE A 155 -2.02 -5.59 4.88
CA ILE A 155 -0.97 -6.07 3.99
C ILE A 155 0.25 -5.19 4.21
N VAL A 156 1.37 -5.79 4.60
CA VAL A 156 2.66 -5.14 4.78
C VAL A 156 3.56 -5.57 3.63
N GLY A 157 3.82 -4.64 2.72
CA GLY A 157 4.70 -4.83 1.56
C GLY A 157 6.17 -4.60 1.90
N GLY A 158 6.97 -4.24 0.90
CA GLY A 158 8.40 -3.99 1.08
C GLY A 158 8.68 -2.79 2.00
N PHE A 159 9.55 -2.99 2.98
CA PHE A 159 10.20 -1.93 3.76
C PHE A 159 11.68 -1.91 3.38
N THR A 160 11.94 -1.32 2.22
CA THR A 160 13.24 -1.36 1.55
C THR A 160 14.16 -0.28 2.10
N ASP A 161 15.43 -0.62 2.36
CA ASP A 161 16.43 0.33 2.87
C ASP A 161 16.01 1.06 4.16
N CYS A 162 15.09 0.50 4.92
CA CYS A 162 14.70 1.00 6.24
C CYS A 162 15.71 0.52 7.29
N ASN A 163 16.62 1.42 7.66
CA ASN A 163 17.81 1.07 8.42
C ASN A 163 17.86 1.75 9.80
N GLU A 164 18.63 1.15 10.71
CA GLU A 164 18.93 1.76 12.00
C GLU A 164 19.67 3.09 11.86
N ALA A 165 19.47 3.96 12.83
CA ALA A 165 20.28 5.15 13.03
C ALA A 165 21.44 4.85 14.00
N SER A 166 22.16 5.89 14.46
CA SER A 166 23.19 5.76 15.49
C SER A 166 22.66 5.24 16.83
N LEU A 167 21.38 5.50 17.14
CA LEU A 167 20.66 4.86 18.24
C LEU A 167 19.77 3.77 17.65
N THR A 168 19.95 2.53 18.12
CA THR A 168 19.24 1.37 17.62
C THR A 168 17.94 1.13 18.37
N ILE A 169 16.88 0.80 17.65
CA ILE A 169 15.61 0.31 18.21
C ILE A 169 15.73 -1.20 18.52
N GLY A 170 16.60 -1.91 17.78
CA GLY A 170 16.80 -3.34 17.91
C GLY A 170 15.63 -4.18 17.38
N LYS A 171 14.86 -3.64 16.46
CA LYS A 171 13.70 -4.28 15.79
C LYS A 171 13.75 -4.01 14.30
N THR A 172 13.23 -4.94 13.53
CA THR A 172 12.96 -4.74 12.09
C THR A 172 11.70 -3.89 11.90
N ALA A 173 11.51 -3.32 10.71
CA ALA A 173 10.29 -2.61 10.37
C ALA A 173 9.04 -3.50 10.51
N PHE A 174 9.13 -4.78 10.15
CA PHE A 174 8.03 -5.73 10.30
C PHE A 174 7.67 -5.99 11.78
N GLU A 175 8.67 -6.11 12.65
CA GLU A 175 8.44 -6.26 14.10
C GLU A 175 7.79 -4.99 14.69
N LEU A 176 8.15 -3.79 14.22
CA LEU A 176 7.48 -2.55 14.62
C LEU A 176 6.00 -2.54 14.18
N VAL A 177 5.69 -2.93 12.94
CA VAL A 177 4.28 -3.06 12.51
C VAL A 177 3.53 -4.08 13.36
N ALA A 178 4.13 -5.26 13.62
CA ALA A 178 3.52 -6.30 14.47
C ALA A 178 3.22 -5.79 15.88
N GLU A 179 4.13 -5.01 16.47
CA GLU A 179 3.94 -4.40 17.80
C GLU A 179 2.80 -3.40 17.83
N HIS A 180 2.76 -2.45 16.87
CA HIS A 180 1.71 -1.43 16.79
C HIS A 180 0.32 -2.02 16.50
N THR A 181 0.25 -3.25 15.96
CA THR A 181 -0.99 -3.96 15.66
C THR A 181 -1.28 -5.14 16.60
N SER A 182 -0.51 -5.30 17.68
CA SER A 182 -0.61 -6.44 18.62
C SER A 182 -1.99 -6.57 19.29
N GLU A 183 -2.69 -5.46 19.50
CA GLU A 183 -4.00 -5.40 20.15
C GLU A 183 -5.17 -5.64 19.18
N THR A 184 -4.89 -5.87 17.90
CA THR A 184 -5.91 -6.10 16.87
C THR A 184 -6.07 -7.58 16.56
N SER A 185 -7.17 -7.97 15.90
CA SER A 185 -7.48 -9.38 15.60
C SER A 185 -7.62 -9.71 14.11
N TYR A 186 -7.61 -8.71 13.24
CA TYR A 186 -7.72 -8.93 11.79
C TYR A 186 -6.48 -9.67 11.23
N PRO A 187 -6.59 -10.34 10.08
CA PRO A 187 -5.45 -11.01 9.42
C PRO A 187 -4.41 -10.00 8.95
N ILE A 188 -3.11 -10.38 9.06
CA ILE A 188 -1.98 -9.55 8.63
C ILE A 188 -1.04 -10.38 7.78
N ALA A 189 -0.77 -9.94 6.56
CA ALA A 189 0.27 -10.48 5.68
C ALA A 189 1.52 -9.61 5.75
N PHE A 190 2.68 -10.22 5.99
CA PHE A 190 3.98 -9.55 5.97
C PHE A 190 4.79 -9.99 4.75
N ASP A 191 5.71 -9.12 4.32
CA ASP A 191 6.61 -9.31 3.18
C ASP A 191 5.84 -9.63 1.87
N PHE A 192 4.69 -8.97 1.71
CA PHE A 192 3.89 -9.11 0.50
C PHE A 192 4.63 -8.44 -0.67
N PRO A 193 4.67 -9.07 -1.88
CA PRO A 193 5.48 -8.58 -2.99
C PRO A 193 4.90 -7.34 -3.67
N ALA A 194 4.78 -6.24 -2.94
CA ALA A 194 4.33 -4.93 -3.44
C ALA A 194 5.09 -3.80 -2.75
N GLY A 195 5.29 -2.67 -3.42
CA GLY A 195 6.01 -1.51 -2.92
C GLY A 195 7.35 -1.26 -3.65
N HIS A 196 8.33 -0.67 -2.97
CA HIS A 196 9.64 -0.33 -3.53
C HIS A 196 10.57 -1.54 -3.64
N ILE A 197 10.14 -2.54 -4.39
CA ILE A 197 10.87 -3.77 -4.69
C ILE A 197 10.80 -4.06 -6.20
N PRO A 198 11.76 -4.83 -6.77
CA PRO A 198 11.73 -5.14 -8.20
C PRO A 198 10.43 -5.80 -8.66
N ASN A 199 9.93 -6.78 -7.89
CA ASN A 199 8.69 -7.50 -8.16
C ASN A 199 7.48 -6.79 -7.51
N ASN A 200 7.27 -5.52 -7.81
CA ASN A 200 6.16 -4.71 -7.26
C ASN A 200 4.82 -5.13 -7.89
N GLN A 201 4.16 -6.11 -7.29
CA GLN A 201 2.89 -6.64 -7.78
C GLN A 201 1.78 -5.58 -7.73
N PRO A 202 0.93 -5.49 -8.77
CA PRO A 202 -0.18 -4.55 -8.78
C PRO A 202 -1.25 -4.94 -7.76
N LEU A 203 -1.77 -3.93 -7.06
CA LEU A 203 -2.93 -4.02 -6.17
C LEU A 203 -4.00 -3.08 -6.68
N ILE A 204 -5.20 -3.58 -6.99
CA ILE A 204 -6.30 -2.72 -7.42
C ILE A 204 -6.99 -2.17 -6.17
N PHE A 205 -6.96 -0.86 -6.00
CA PHE A 205 -7.66 -0.15 -4.94
C PHE A 205 -9.09 0.19 -5.37
N GLY A 206 -10.01 0.25 -4.40
CA GLY A 206 -11.41 0.57 -4.65
C GLY A 206 -12.23 -0.57 -5.26
N VAL A 207 -11.67 -1.80 -5.33
CA VAL A 207 -12.42 -3.00 -5.68
C VAL A 207 -12.42 -3.99 -4.53
N LYS A 208 -13.45 -4.83 -4.46
CA LYS A 208 -13.53 -5.86 -3.43
C LYS A 208 -12.52 -6.96 -3.71
N THR A 209 -11.68 -7.24 -2.73
CA THR A 209 -10.56 -8.17 -2.82
C THR A 209 -10.64 -9.16 -1.67
N LYS A 210 -10.37 -10.43 -1.95
CA LYS A 210 -10.23 -11.49 -0.95
C LYS A 210 -8.76 -11.66 -0.57
N LEU A 211 -8.45 -11.50 0.71
CA LEU A 211 -7.16 -11.80 1.33
C LEU A 211 -7.31 -13.10 2.12
N LEU A 212 -6.53 -14.12 1.78
CA LEU A 212 -6.45 -15.39 2.52
C LEU A 212 -5.02 -15.61 2.99
N ILE A 213 -4.84 -15.78 4.30
CA ILE A 213 -3.54 -16.05 4.94
C ILE A 213 -3.63 -17.36 5.68
N ASN A 214 -2.85 -18.34 5.29
CA ASN A 214 -2.76 -19.65 5.92
C ASN A 214 -1.33 -20.14 6.05
N ALA A 215 -1.11 -21.37 6.54
CA ALA A 215 0.23 -21.91 6.73
C ALA A 215 1.03 -22.09 5.42
N ALA A 216 0.34 -22.23 4.28
CA ALA A 216 1.00 -22.35 2.97
C ALA A 216 1.45 -21.01 2.39
N GLY A 217 0.88 -19.90 2.84
CA GLY A 217 1.20 -18.56 2.37
C GLY A 217 0.02 -17.62 2.33
N VAL A 218 0.14 -16.60 1.50
CA VAL A 218 -0.84 -15.54 1.29
C VAL A 218 -1.38 -15.61 -0.12
N GLN A 219 -2.69 -15.47 -0.27
CA GLN A 219 -3.36 -15.27 -1.56
C GLN A 219 -4.20 -14.00 -1.49
N LEU A 220 -4.05 -13.16 -2.48
CA LEU A 220 -4.83 -11.96 -2.70
C LEU A 220 -5.50 -12.06 -4.07
N THR A 221 -6.82 -11.94 -4.14
CA THR A 221 -7.56 -12.10 -5.40
C THR A 221 -8.74 -11.13 -5.42
N ASP A 222 -8.86 -10.35 -6.48
CA ASP A 222 -10.01 -9.47 -6.71
C ASP A 222 -11.26 -10.31 -7.03
N ILE A 223 -12.44 -9.86 -6.55
CA ILE A 223 -13.71 -10.58 -6.63
C ILE A 223 -14.88 -9.65 -7.00
#